data_e74ce1a8275c0d4cb2e5b25ada161070
#
_entry.id   e74ce1a8275c0d4cb2e5b25ada161070
#
_cell.length_a   1.000
_cell.length_b   1.000
_cell.length_c   1.000
_cell.angle_alpha   90.00
_cell.angle_beta   90.00
_cell.angle_gamma   90.00
#
_symmetry.space_group_name_H-M   'P 1'
#
loop_
_entity.id
_entity.type
_entity.pdbx_description
1 polymer ?
#
loop_
_entity_poly.entity_id
_entity_poly.type
_entity_poly.pdbx_seq_one_letter_code
_entity_poly.pdbx_strand_id
1 'polypeptide(L)'
;ALNERSSILLYDLRKFDQNPFATITIDDTAALSQVMMPPRIPVITYLSFNQTGQYLLAGTSGDVHYIVDTFSGKLIYRLTGHVGLERADGASVGLVPKAGISGQELCWTPDGRMIVGGSAAGQVHVWALPDQPPATPPVTLHSTTTLQGQEGTPRVVAFNPRCAHLCTAGTQVAFWLPDLS
;
A
#
# COMPACT_ATOMS: atom_id res chain seq x y z
N ALA A 1 9.48 11.90 1.11
CA ALA A 1 9.95 11.78 -0.27
C ALA A 1 10.63 10.43 -0.50
N LEU A 2 10.47 9.88 -1.68
CA LEU A 2 11.17 8.67 -2.13
C LEU A 2 12.50 9.08 -2.75
N ASN A 3 13.59 8.51 -2.30
CA ASN A 3 14.91 8.75 -2.88
C ASN A 3 15.44 7.52 -3.62
N GLU A 4 15.20 6.34 -3.07
CA GLU A 4 15.53 5.06 -3.66
C GLU A 4 14.31 4.15 -3.56
N ARG A 5 14.35 2.98 -4.16
CA ARG A 5 13.19 2.07 -4.21
C ARG A 5 12.65 1.66 -2.85
N SER A 6 13.52 1.64 -1.83
CA SER A 6 13.20 1.15 -0.49
C SER A 6 13.31 2.19 0.61
N SER A 7 13.65 3.45 0.28
CA SER A 7 13.92 4.48 1.28
C SER A 7 12.85 5.57 1.25
N ILE A 8 12.32 5.90 2.43
CA ILE A 8 11.35 6.95 2.65
C ILE A 8 12.02 8.01 3.51
N LEU A 9 12.04 9.24 3.02
CA LEU A 9 12.65 10.38 3.70
C LEU A 9 11.57 11.23 4.38
N LEU A 10 11.76 11.50 5.67
CA LEU A 10 10.87 12.35 6.47
C LEU A 10 11.49 13.73 6.64
N TYR A 11 10.74 14.76 6.29
CA TYR A 11 11.16 16.17 6.41
C TYR A 11 10.24 16.93 7.36
N ASP A 12 10.80 17.85 8.14
CA ASP A 12 10.01 18.85 8.85
C ASP A 12 9.63 19.97 7.86
N LEU A 13 8.36 20.19 7.63
CA LEU A 13 7.86 21.22 6.70
C LEU A 13 8.26 22.63 7.11
N ARG A 14 8.58 22.87 8.38
CA ARG A 14 9.08 24.17 8.87
C ARG A 14 10.56 24.40 8.55
N LYS A 15 11.27 23.32 8.19
CA LYS A 15 12.71 23.31 7.92
C LYS A 15 13.03 22.38 6.74
N PHE A 16 12.22 22.45 5.70
CA PHE A 16 12.33 21.53 4.57
C PHE A 16 13.57 21.76 3.69
N ASP A 17 14.24 22.91 3.87
CA ASP A 17 15.53 23.28 3.29
C ASP A 17 16.72 22.52 3.92
N GLN A 18 16.48 21.89 5.07
CA GLN A 18 17.47 21.05 5.75
C GLN A 18 17.38 19.58 5.28
N ASN A 19 18.37 18.81 5.68
CA ASN A 19 18.35 17.36 5.45
C ASN A 19 17.12 16.70 6.10
N PRO A 20 16.67 15.54 5.59
CA PRO A 20 15.60 14.79 6.24
C PRO A 20 15.99 14.48 7.68
N PHE A 21 15.05 14.63 8.60
CA PHE A 21 15.29 14.32 10.01
C PHE A 21 15.26 12.82 10.31
N ALA A 22 14.67 12.03 9.43
CA ALA A 22 14.65 10.57 9.52
C ALA A 22 14.61 9.93 8.12
N THR A 23 15.25 8.77 8.03
CA THR A 23 15.19 7.90 6.84
C THR A 23 14.69 6.54 7.28
N ILE A 24 13.59 6.09 6.69
CA ILE A 24 13.03 4.77 6.88
C ILE A 24 13.42 3.91 5.69
N THR A 25 14.11 2.81 5.93
CA THR A 25 14.43 1.83 4.90
C THR A 25 13.55 0.60 5.09
N ILE A 26 12.80 0.25 4.05
CA ILE A 26 12.02 -0.99 4.03
C ILE A 26 12.98 -2.12 3.68
N ASP A 27 13.20 -3.03 4.61
CA ASP A 27 13.96 -4.26 4.40
C ASP A 27 13.01 -5.47 4.48
N ASP A 28 12.75 -6.05 3.34
CA ASP A 28 11.94 -7.26 3.18
C ASP A 28 12.66 -8.34 2.35
N THR A 29 13.97 -8.24 2.25
CA THR A 29 14.80 -9.13 1.45
C THR A 29 14.62 -10.60 1.81
N ALA A 30 14.44 -10.91 3.09
CA ALA A 30 14.28 -12.28 3.57
C ALA A 30 12.99 -12.94 3.03
N ALA A 31 11.87 -12.23 2.99
CA ALA A 31 10.63 -12.76 2.44
C ALA A 31 10.63 -12.76 0.91
N LEU A 32 11.14 -11.70 0.30
CA LEU A 32 11.19 -11.59 -1.15
C LEU A 32 12.15 -12.61 -1.80
N SER A 33 13.21 -13.00 -1.10
CA SER A 33 14.15 -14.03 -1.60
C SER A 33 13.52 -15.42 -1.72
N GLN A 34 12.39 -15.67 -1.03
CA GLN A 34 11.64 -16.92 -1.16
C GLN A 34 10.78 -16.95 -2.43
N VAL A 35 10.47 -15.80 -2.98
CA VAL A 35 9.56 -15.65 -4.13
C VAL A 35 10.31 -15.26 -5.39
N MET A 36 11.42 -14.53 -5.25
CA MET A 36 12.14 -13.91 -6.36
C MET A 36 13.67 -13.90 -6.12
N MET A 37 14.43 -14.29 -7.11
CA MET A 37 15.90 -14.21 -7.09
C MET A 37 16.42 -13.38 -8.29
N PRO A 38 17.18 -12.30 -8.08
CA PRO A 38 17.47 -11.64 -6.79
C PRO A 38 16.25 -10.96 -6.18
N PRO A 39 16.16 -10.86 -4.83
CA PRO A 39 15.03 -10.22 -4.18
C PRO A 39 14.99 -8.73 -4.52
N ARG A 40 13.81 -8.22 -4.83
CA ARG A 40 13.60 -6.83 -5.19
C ARG A 40 12.37 -6.30 -4.49
N ILE A 41 12.50 -5.19 -3.80
CA ILE A 41 11.37 -4.44 -3.30
C ILE A 41 10.67 -3.78 -4.50
N PRO A 42 9.35 -4.00 -4.68
CA PRO A 42 8.58 -3.33 -5.73
C PRO A 42 8.66 -1.81 -5.58
N VAL A 43 8.42 -1.08 -6.67
CA VAL A 43 8.43 0.38 -6.64
C VAL A 43 7.34 0.88 -5.71
N ILE A 44 7.70 1.71 -4.75
CA ILE A 44 6.73 2.41 -3.89
C ILE A 44 6.09 3.52 -4.70
N THR A 45 4.77 3.47 -4.82
CA THR A 45 3.97 4.40 -5.65
C THR A 45 3.09 5.30 -4.82
N TYR A 46 2.87 4.95 -3.55
CA TYR A 46 1.93 5.62 -2.67
C TYR A 46 2.47 5.70 -1.24
N LEU A 47 2.29 6.85 -0.60
CA LEU A 47 2.59 7.05 0.82
C LEU A 47 1.44 7.78 1.48
N SER A 48 0.95 7.24 2.59
CA SER A 48 -0.09 7.88 3.40
C SER A 48 0.03 7.52 4.88
N PHE A 49 -0.03 8.52 5.74
CA PHE A 49 -0.15 8.29 7.17
C PHE A 49 -1.56 7.82 7.53
N ASN A 50 -1.67 6.98 8.54
CA ASN A 50 -2.94 6.74 9.18
C ASN A 50 -3.38 7.98 9.98
N GLN A 51 -4.62 7.99 10.48
CA GLN A 51 -5.19 9.12 11.20
C GLN A 51 -4.38 9.54 12.44
N THR A 52 -3.74 8.60 13.13
CA THR A 52 -2.95 8.87 14.33
C THR A 52 -1.52 9.33 14.03
N GLY A 53 -1.06 9.19 12.78
CA GLY A 53 0.33 9.41 12.40
C GLY A 53 1.31 8.33 12.86
N GLN A 54 0.83 7.27 13.52
CA GLN A 54 1.67 6.17 14.02
C GLN A 54 2.17 5.27 12.90
N TYR A 55 1.32 5.02 11.90
CA TYR A 55 1.64 4.14 10.79
C TYR A 55 1.72 4.89 9.47
N LEU A 56 2.68 4.51 8.66
CA LEU A 56 2.82 4.94 7.28
C LEU A 56 2.57 3.76 6.36
N LEU A 57 1.56 3.87 5.52
CA LEU A 57 1.28 2.94 4.44
C LEU A 57 2.17 3.27 3.25
N ALA A 58 2.95 2.31 2.81
CA ALA A 58 3.73 2.37 1.59
C ALA A 58 3.11 1.40 0.57
N GLY A 59 2.33 1.95 -0.32
CA GLY A 59 1.76 1.21 -1.45
C GLY A 59 2.81 0.96 -2.50
N THR A 60 2.80 -0.21 -3.10
CA THR A 60 3.73 -0.60 -4.15
C THR A 60 2.99 -1.03 -5.41
N SER A 61 3.70 -1.06 -6.51
CA SER A 61 3.22 -1.62 -7.78
C SER A 61 3.19 -3.14 -7.84
N GLY A 62 3.85 -3.82 -6.89
CA GLY A 62 3.94 -5.29 -6.84
C GLY A 62 2.84 -5.95 -6.02
N ASP A 63 3.04 -7.24 -5.71
CA ASP A 63 2.08 -8.09 -5.00
C ASP A 63 2.12 -7.91 -3.47
N VAL A 64 2.81 -6.91 -2.97
CA VAL A 64 2.96 -6.61 -1.54
C VAL A 64 2.93 -5.11 -1.28
N HIS A 65 2.18 -4.68 -0.26
CA HIS A 65 2.27 -3.34 0.29
C HIS A 65 2.82 -3.41 1.72
N TYR A 66 3.30 -2.30 2.24
CA TYR A 66 3.99 -2.26 3.52
C TYR A 66 3.37 -1.25 4.47
N ILE A 67 3.37 -1.60 5.76
CA ILE A 67 3.05 -0.67 6.84
C ILE A 67 4.27 -0.57 7.74
N VAL A 68 4.76 0.64 7.92
CA VAL A 68 5.89 0.94 8.80
C VAL A 68 5.44 1.80 9.97
N ASP A 69 6.02 1.57 11.13
CA ASP A 69 5.87 2.44 12.29
C ASP A 69 6.73 3.70 12.09
N THR A 70 6.10 4.86 12.14
CA THR A 70 6.75 6.13 11.81
C THR A 70 7.76 6.60 12.85
N PHE A 71 7.63 6.13 14.10
CA PHE A 71 8.52 6.54 15.19
C PHE A 71 9.78 5.66 15.24
N SER A 72 9.61 4.36 15.08
CA SER A 72 10.74 3.42 15.12
C SER A 72 11.35 3.16 13.74
N GLY A 73 10.67 3.52 12.66
CA GLY A 73 11.07 3.22 11.28
C GLY A 73 10.99 1.72 10.93
N LYS A 74 10.38 0.90 11.78
CA LYS A 74 10.33 -0.56 11.58
C LYS A 74 9.18 -0.96 10.66
N LEU A 75 9.44 -1.94 9.81
CA LEU A 75 8.41 -2.63 9.05
C LEU A 75 7.56 -3.47 10.02
N ILE A 76 6.24 -3.22 10.05
CA ILE A 76 5.30 -3.88 10.96
C ILE A 76 4.49 -4.92 10.21
N TYR A 77 3.90 -4.56 9.07
CA TYR A 77 3.05 -5.46 8.30
C TYR A 77 3.43 -5.50 6.83
N ARG A 78 3.27 -6.68 6.25
CA ARG A 78 3.18 -6.92 4.82
C ARG A 78 1.74 -7.19 4.46
N LEU A 79 1.19 -6.48 3.50
CA LEU A 79 -0.17 -6.68 2.99
C LEU A 79 -0.08 -7.44 1.68
N THR A 80 -0.67 -8.61 1.62
CA THR A 80 -0.62 -9.52 0.48
C THR A 80 -2.02 -10.02 0.09
N GLY A 81 -2.10 -10.77 -1.02
CA GLY A 81 -3.34 -11.37 -1.49
C GLY A 81 -3.94 -10.68 -2.70
N HIS A 82 -3.47 -9.48 -3.06
CA HIS A 82 -3.81 -8.81 -4.32
C HIS A 82 -2.79 -9.17 -5.41
N VAL A 83 -3.13 -8.85 -6.64
CA VAL A 83 -2.22 -8.91 -7.79
C VAL A 83 -1.74 -7.51 -8.09
N GLY A 84 -0.43 -7.32 -8.07
CA GLY A 84 0.21 -6.04 -8.35
C GLY A 84 0.04 -5.61 -9.80
N LEU A 85 0.24 -4.31 -10.03
CA LEU A 85 0.20 -3.71 -11.37
C LEU A 85 1.48 -3.98 -12.18
N GLU A 86 2.56 -4.31 -11.51
CA GLU A 86 3.80 -4.84 -12.13
C GLU A 86 3.69 -6.35 -12.24
N ARG A 87 3.49 -6.87 -13.44
CA ARG A 87 3.80 -8.27 -13.70
C ARG A 87 5.29 -8.40 -13.97
N ALA A 88 5.93 -9.32 -13.28
CA ALA A 88 7.21 -9.87 -13.68
C ALA A 88 7.03 -10.66 -14.98
N ASP A 89 6.93 -9.99 -16.11
CA ASP A 89 7.29 -10.60 -17.37
C ASP A 89 8.79 -10.83 -17.28
N GLY A 90 9.21 -12.10 -17.20
CA GLY A 90 10.58 -12.55 -16.91
C GLY A 90 11.69 -12.04 -17.82
N ALA A 91 11.47 -10.98 -18.57
CA ALA A 91 12.42 -10.38 -19.51
C ALA A 91 12.69 -8.88 -19.27
N SER A 92 11.95 -8.17 -18.45
CA SER A 92 12.21 -6.73 -18.28
C SER A 92 12.83 -6.41 -16.93
N VAL A 93 14.14 -6.23 -16.96
CA VAL A 93 14.95 -5.68 -15.85
C VAL A 93 14.61 -4.20 -15.56
N GLY A 94 13.66 -3.62 -16.23
CA GLY A 94 13.24 -2.24 -16.11
C GLY A 94 11.93 -2.09 -15.34
N LEU A 95 12.03 -1.60 -14.16
CA LEU A 95 10.97 -1.36 -13.16
C LEU A 95 10.20 -0.06 -13.45
N VAL A 96 9.72 0.08 -14.64
CA VAL A 96 8.71 1.10 -14.93
C VAL A 96 7.39 0.36 -15.06
N PRO A 97 6.38 0.69 -14.24
CA PRO A 97 5.06 0.12 -14.38
C PRO A 97 4.54 0.34 -15.79
N LYS A 98 4.26 -0.73 -16.50
CA LYS A 98 3.89 -0.69 -17.93
C LYS A 98 2.58 0.05 -18.22
N ALA A 99 1.76 0.34 -17.25
CA ALA A 99 0.49 1.01 -17.47
C ALA A 99 0.01 1.77 -16.22
N GLY A 100 0.15 3.09 -16.27
CA GLY A 100 -0.65 4.02 -15.50
C GLY A 100 -0.84 3.67 -14.01
N ILE A 101 0.23 3.74 -13.23
CA ILE A 101 0.09 3.81 -11.77
C ILE A 101 -0.42 5.20 -11.46
N SER A 102 -1.53 5.28 -10.73
CA SER A 102 -2.14 6.55 -10.34
C SER A 102 -1.45 7.15 -9.11
N GLY A 103 -0.81 6.32 -8.28
CA GLY A 103 -0.36 6.70 -6.96
C GLY A 103 -1.51 6.86 -5.95
N GLN A 104 -2.68 6.33 -6.25
CA GLN A 104 -3.89 6.39 -5.42
C GLN A 104 -4.61 5.03 -5.37
N GLU A 105 -3.86 3.96 -5.60
CA GLU A 105 -4.40 2.60 -5.63
C GLU A 105 -4.84 2.08 -4.26
N LEU A 106 -4.47 2.80 -3.19
CA LEU A 106 -4.73 2.43 -1.80
C LEU A 106 -5.28 3.61 -1.02
N CYS A 107 -6.06 3.33 0.01
CA CYS A 107 -6.42 4.31 1.02
C CYS A 107 -6.63 3.65 2.40
N TRP A 108 -6.46 4.47 3.44
CA TRP A 108 -6.92 4.14 4.78
C TRP A 108 -8.43 4.35 4.90
N THR A 109 -9.10 3.54 5.73
CA THR A 109 -10.40 3.94 6.26
C THR A 109 -10.24 5.09 7.26
N PRO A 110 -11.25 5.96 7.43
CA PRO A 110 -11.13 7.13 8.31
C PRO A 110 -10.82 6.81 9.77
N ASP A 111 -11.16 5.62 10.23
CA ASP A 111 -10.81 5.14 11.58
C ASP A 111 -9.38 4.59 11.68
N GLY A 112 -8.67 4.47 10.54
CA GLY A 112 -7.32 3.95 10.47
C GLY A 112 -7.18 2.45 10.77
N ARG A 113 -8.29 1.70 10.78
CA ARG A 113 -8.32 0.27 11.12
C ARG A 113 -8.19 -0.65 9.91
N MET A 114 -8.56 -0.15 8.74
CA MET A 114 -8.50 -0.94 7.52
C MET A 114 -7.78 -0.19 6.41
N ILE A 115 -7.24 -0.96 5.50
CA ILE A 115 -6.69 -0.48 4.23
C ILE A 115 -7.53 -1.07 3.11
N VAL A 116 -7.83 -0.27 2.11
CA VAL A 116 -8.54 -0.68 0.91
C VAL A 116 -7.65 -0.44 -0.29
N GLY A 117 -7.57 -1.41 -1.19
CA GLY A 117 -6.68 -1.32 -2.35
C GLY A 117 -7.20 -2.04 -3.57
N GLY A 118 -6.87 -1.50 -4.73
CA GLY A 118 -7.14 -2.11 -6.02
C GLY A 118 -6.16 -3.22 -6.37
N SER A 119 -6.61 -4.14 -7.21
CA SER A 119 -5.81 -5.27 -7.71
C SER A 119 -5.87 -5.30 -9.24
N ALA A 120 -4.77 -5.68 -9.87
CA ALA A 120 -4.73 -5.89 -11.31
C ALA A 120 -5.71 -6.99 -11.79
N ALA A 121 -6.15 -7.84 -10.89
CA ALA A 121 -7.19 -8.85 -11.16
C ALA A 121 -8.61 -8.26 -11.24
N GLY A 122 -8.78 -6.94 -11.06
CA GLY A 122 -10.10 -6.29 -11.14
C GLY A 122 -10.88 -6.30 -9.84
N GLN A 123 -10.26 -6.72 -8.74
CA GLN A 123 -10.88 -6.79 -7.42
C GLN A 123 -10.41 -5.63 -6.54
N VAL A 124 -11.21 -5.31 -5.53
CA VAL A 124 -10.81 -4.41 -4.45
C VAL A 124 -10.60 -5.24 -3.19
N HIS A 125 -9.41 -5.16 -2.63
CA HIS A 125 -9.00 -5.90 -1.44
C HIS A 125 -9.10 -5.03 -0.20
N VAL A 126 -9.50 -5.64 0.91
CA VAL A 126 -9.58 -4.98 2.22
C VAL A 126 -8.68 -5.76 3.20
N TRP A 127 -7.80 -5.05 3.90
CA TRP A 127 -6.98 -5.59 4.98
C TRP A 127 -7.38 -4.94 6.29
N ALA A 128 -7.77 -5.75 7.27
CA ALA A 128 -8.04 -5.30 8.62
C ALA A 128 -6.76 -5.38 9.47
N LEU A 129 -6.43 -4.30 10.15
CA LEU A 129 -5.33 -4.30 11.10
C LEU A 129 -5.78 -4.87 12.44
N PRO A 130 -4.95 -5.70 13.09
CA PRO A 130 -5.16 -6.10 14.47
C PRO A 130 -5.18 -4.89 15.42
N ASP A 131 -5.98 -4.97 16.47
CA ASP A 131 -6.04 -3.91 17.50
C ASP A 131 -4.71 -3.72 18.25
N GLN A 132 -3.88 -4.75 18.30
CA GLN A 132 -2.57 -4.72 18.93
C GLN A 132 -1.47 -4.94 17.89
N PRO A 133 -0.37 -4.18 17.98
CA PRO A 133 0.79 -4.43 17.13
C PRO A 133 1.38 -5.81 17.41
N PRO A 134 2.01 -6.46 16.41
CA PRO A 134 2.58 -7.78 16.59
C PRO A 134 3.78 -7.74 17.54
N ALA A 135 3.91 -8.78 18.38
CA ALA A 135 5.05 -8.93 19.28
C ALA A 135 6.38 -9.10 18.52
N THR A 136 6.31 -9.75 17.36
CA THR A 136 7.48 -10.00 16.49
C THR A 136 7.19 -9.56 15.06
N PRO A 137 7.39 -8.27 14.75
CA PRO A 137 7.26 -7.78 13.38
C PRO A 137 8.44 -8.22 12.49
N PRO A 138 8.25 -8.26 11.16
CA PRO A 138 7.02 -7.98 10.44
C PRO A 138 6.09 -9.20 10.32
N VAL A 139 4.79 -8.96 10.32
CA VAL A 139 3.75 -9.97 10.11
C VAL A 139 3.10 -9.79 8.74
N THR A 140 2.82 -10.90 8.07
CA THR A 140 2.07 -10.88 6.79
C THR A 140 0.57 -10.94 7.06
N LEU A 141 -0.15 -9.95 6.57
CA LEU A 141 -1.60 -9.89 6.57
C LEU A 141 -2.11 -10.19 5.16
N HIS A 142 -2.95 -11.20 5.04
CA HIS A 142 -3.71 -11.45 3.83
C HIS A 142 -4.98 -10.61 3.82
N SER A 143 -5.48 -10.26 2.64
CA SER A 143 -6.75 -9.55 2.54
C SER A 143 -7.86 -10.33 3.22
N THR A 144 -8.62 -9.66 4.07
CA THR A 144 -9.72 -10.26 4.83
C THR A 144 -10.99 -10.36 4.01
N THR A 145 -11.16 -9.43 3.07
CA THR A 145 -12.35 -9.33 2.22
C THR A 145 -11.95 -8.86 0.84
N THR A 146 -12.69 -9.33 -0.15
CA THR A 146 -12.54 -8.95 -1.55
C THR A 146 -13.88 -8.46 -2.09
N LEU A 147 -13.92 -7.22 -2.60
CA LEU A 147 -15.11 -6.68 -3.25
C LEU A 147 -15.01 -6.93 -4.75
N GLN A 148 -16.09 -7.41 -5.32
CA GLN A 148 -16.22 -7.70 -6.76
C GLN A 148 -17.37 -6.89 -7.34
N GLY A 149 -17.29 -6.51 -8.60
CA GLY A 149 -18.38 -5.80 -9.28
C GLY A 149 -17.95 -4.57 -10.07
N GLN A 150 -16.66 -4.23 -10.03
CA GLN A 150 -16.09 -3.24 -10.94
C GLN A 150 -15.50 -3.92 -12.18
N GLU A 151 -15.78 -3.38 -13.35
CA GLU A 151 -15.12 -3.80 -14.58
C GLU A 151 -13.74 -3.15 -14.72
N GLY A 152 -12.73 -3.97 -15.03
CA GLY A 152 -11.35 -3.54 -15.21
C GLY A 152 -10.60 -3.35 -13.88
N THR A 153 -9.38 -2.86 -13.98
CA THR A 153 -8.48 -2.69 -12.84
C THR A 153 -8.82 -1.42 -12.06
N PRO A 154 -9.16 -1.49 -10.76
CA PRO A 154 -9.29 -0.33 -9.89
C PRO A 154 -7.92 0.33 -9.70
N ARG A 155 -7.76 1.54 -10.25
CA ARG A 155 -6.50 2.30 -10.20
C ARG A 155 -6.51 3.42 -9.19
N VAL A 156 -7.70 3.81 -8.76
CA VAL A 156 -7.92 4.83 -7.73
C VAL A 156 -8.91 4.27 -6.73
N VAL A 157 -8.56 4.39 -5.47
CA VAL A 157 -9.40 3.99 -4.34
C VAL A 157 -9.48 5.16 -3.37
N ALA A 158 -10.68 5.62 -3.08
CA ALA A 158 -10.89 6.75 -2.20
C ALA A 158 -12.03 6.47 -1.22
N PHE A 159 -11.75 6.56 0.07
CA PHE A 159 -12.75 6.44 1.12
C PHE A 159 -13.28 7.83 1.52
N ASN A 160 -14.59 7.94 1.70
CA ASN A 160 -15.18 9.19 2.16
C ASN A 160 -14.78 9.43 3.63
N PRO A 161 -14.24 10.62 3.98
CA PRO A 161 -13.76 10.85 5.35
C PRO A 161 -14.87 11.00 6.39
N ARG A 162 -16.14 11.13 5.97
CA ARG A 162 -17.27 11.40 6.86
C ARG A 162 -18.31 10.30 6.89
N CYS A 163 -18.39 9.51 5.84
CA CYS A 163 -19.42 8.50 5.66
C CYS A 163 -18.78 7.18 5.25
N ALA A 164 -19.41 6.06 5.56
CA ALA A 164 -18.97 4.73 5.14
C ALA A 164 -19.22 4.49 3.64
N HIS A 165 -18.65 5.35 2.81
CA HIS A 165 -18.71 5.27 1.36
C HIS A 165 -17.32 5.13 0.79
N LEU A 166 -17.15 4.20 -0.10
CA LEU A 166 -15.94 3.98 -0.86
C LEU A 166 -16.20 4.25 -2.34
N CYS A 167 -15.27 4.89 -2.99
CA CYS A 167 -15.27 5.08 -4.44
C CYS A 167 -14.03 4.42 -5.03
N THR A 168 -14.20 3.72 -6.12
CA THR A 168 -13.10 3.17 -6.90
C THR A 168 -13.23 3.60 -8.35
N ALA A 169 -12.11 3.84 -9.01
CA ALA A 169 -12.07 4.25 -10.39
C ALA A 169 -11.00 3.48 -11.18
N GLY A 170 -11.33 3.17 -12.40
CA GLY A 170 -10.48 2.60 -13.42
C GLY A 170 -10.98 3.06 -14.78
N THR A 171 -11.45 2.14 -15.62
CA THR A 171 -12.21 2.46 -16.82
C THR A 171 -13.64 2.93 -16.50
N GLN A 172 -14.11 2.58 -15.32
CA GLN A 172 -15.41 2.97 -14.75
C GLN A 172 -15.21 3.51 -13.34
N VAL A 173 -16.19 4.27 -12.85
CA VAL A 173 -16.27 4.71 -11.45
C VAL A 173 -17.35 3.88 -10.76
N ALA A 174 -16.99 3.24 -9.65
CA ALA A 174 -17.90 2.48 -8.81
C ALA A 174 -18.03 3.12 -7.42
N PHE A 175 -19.24 3.15 -6.89
CA PHE A 175 -19.53 3.57 -5.53
C PHE A 175 -19.96 2.36 -4.71
N TRP A 176 -19.34 2.21 -3.57
CA TRP A 176 -19.57 1.10 -2.65
C TRP A 176 -20.25 1.63 -1.39
N LEU A 177 -21.35 1.02 -1.04
CA LEU A 177 -22.11 1.36 0.15
C LEU A 177 -22.08 0.18 1.12
N PRO A 178 -22.16 0.42 2.45
CA PRO A 178 -22.30 -0.66 3.40
C PRO A 178 -23.63 -1.38 3.17
N ASP A 179 -23.60 -2.69 3.30
CA ASP A 179 -24.82 -3.47 3.37
C ASP A 179 -25.45 -3.25 4.74
N LEU A 180 -26.69 -2.77 4.75
CA LEU A 180 -27.46 -2.48 5.97
C LEU A 180 -28.48 -3.60 6.29
N SER A 181 -28.42 -4.72 5.57
CA SER A 181 -29.32 -5.86 5.80
C SER A 181 -28.87 -6.73 6.98
#